data_922a5203f8d6088d4f7d210c454de307
#
_entry.id   922a5203f8d6088d4f7d210c454de307
#
_cell.length_a   1.000
_cell.length_b   1.000
_cell.length_c   1.000
_cell.angle_alpha   90.00
_cell.angle_beta   90.00
_cell.angle_gamma   90.00
#
_symmetry.space_group_name_H-M   'P 1'
#
loop_
_entity.id
_entity.type
_entity.pdbx_description
1 polymer ?
#
loop_
_entity_poly.entity_id
_entity_poly.type
_entity_poly.pdbx_seq_one_letter_code
_entity_poly.pdbx_strand_id
1 'polypeptide(L)'
;MPWRRQRHRGSQLDPGTTGIELPPPTGTTAGTTEPDEPTTVAPTSTGPDTGTTTEDGPLVCDEFVPMEIEPVIPRVVLVLDKSGSMISEESGFWDHDADPNTPDITRWMSLHSVVESIFAGLDNVINFGAVLFPSLTATGSYGPAACPVDPDPLVPIGPQSGAAILAALPPADTMTIAGGTPAAAGIKVALDELASLQDDEPKFIILVTDGAANCKEGTVTPELFNAYDDNLPMVVAQAAAMGFPTYVIGIDIEDVFSPTVVDGNPDNTNTYEKLNELAELGGTARPGDEKFYNALNQTELQAALNSITQQVVSCEIKLGEPVPKMFYIQRVEVGSDDDAGQQVYEGQDTQVANCDDEAGWKYTTPDRDAIILCGDACEYYKETGVVQIEYGCFIG
;
A
#
# COMPACT_ATOMS: atom_id res chain seq x y z
N MET A 1 0.99 -6.33 -53.38
CA MET A 1 2.42 -6.71 -53.53
C MET A 1 2.78 -7.54 -52.34
N PRO A 2 3.18 -8.81 -52.47
CA PRO A 2 3.38 -9.69 -51.32
C PRO A 2 4.79 -9.56 -50.76
N TRP A 3 4.94 -9.35 -49.46
CA TRP A 3 6.21 -9.38 -48.75
C TRP A 3 6.62 -10.82 -48.45
N ARG A 4 7.84 -11.18 -48.89
CA ARG A 4 8.50 -12.49 -48.75
C ARG A 4 8.93 -12.71 -47.28
N ARG A 5 8.51 -13.82 -46.70
CA ARG A 5 9.11 -14.39 -45.47
C ARG A 5 10.52 -14.93 -45.82
N GLN A 6 11.53 -14.42 -45.14
CA GLN A 6 12.83 -15.06 -45.04
C GLN A 6 12.89 -15.95 -43.79
N ARG A 7 13.03 -17.25 -44.04
CA ARG A 7 13.32 -18.23 -43.00
C ARG A 7 14.83 -18.23 -42.76
N HIS A 8 15.26 -17.95 -41.56
CA HIS A 8 16.62 -18.28 -41.13
C HIS A 8 16.62 -19.70 -40.54
N ARG A 9 17.56 -20.50 -41.03
CA ARG A 9 17.84 -21.88 -40.66
C ARG A 9 18.51 -21.89 -39.29
N GLY A 10 18.03 -22.80 -38.42
CA GLY A 10 18.70 -23.13 -37.16
C GLY A 10 20.05 -23.75 -37.33
N SER A 11 20.95 -23.44 -36.47
CA SER A 11 22.17 -24.19 -36.15
C SER A 11 21.97 -24.95 -34.87
N GLN A 12 21.99 -26.30 -34.96
CA GLN A 12 22.09 -27.21 -33.84
C GLN A 12 23.45 -26.98 -33.15
N LEU A 13 23.41 -26.88 -31.81
CA LEU A 13 24.58 -27.06 -30.98
C LEU A 13 24.31 -28.24 -30.05
N ASP A 14 25.25 -29.17 -30.03
CA ASP A 14 25.26 -30.41 -29.25
C ASP A 14 25.31 -30.14 -27.73
N PRO A 15 24.72 -31.01 -26.91
CA PRO A 15 24.79 -30.93 -25.45
C PRO A 15 26.09 -31.57 -24.93
N GLY A 16 27.05 -30.73 -24.54
CA GLY A 16 28.23 -31.17 -23.78
C GLY A 16 27.90 -31.35 -22.31
N THR A 17 27.85 -32.58 -21.88
CA THR A 17 27.78 -33.04 -20.49
C THR A 17 29.05 -32.71 -19.72
N THR A 18 29.00 -31.89 -18.70
CA THR A 18 30.01 -31.93 -17.62
C THR A 18 29.28 -31.90 -16.26
N GLY A 19 29.19 -33.08 -15.66
CA GLY A 19 28.74 -33.24 -14.30
C GLY A 19 29.76 -32.65 -13.32
N ILE A 20 29.28 -31.83 -12.40
CA ILE A 20 30.01 -31.46 -11.19
C ILE A 20 29.41 -32.27 -10.05
N GLU A 21 30.21 -33.22 -9.56
CA GLU A 21 29.93 -34.07 -8.42
C GLU A 21 30.08 -33.25 -7.13
N LEU A 22 29.07 -33.19 -6.29
CA LEU A 22 29.13 -32.63 -4.95
C LEU A 22 29.59 -33.72 -3.98
N PRO A 23 30.53 -33.44 -3.04
CA PRO A 23 30.95 -34.41 -2.04
C PRO A 23 29.87 -34.66 -0.98
N PRO A 24 29.81 -35.87 -0.39
CA PRO A 24 28.82 -36.22 0.61
C PRO A 24 29.08 -35.58 1.97
N PRO A 25 28.03 -35.32 2.78
CA PRO A 25 28.20 -34.78 4.12
C PRO A 25 28.77 -35.84 5.07
N THR A 26 29.85 -35.48 5.71
CA THR A 26 30.44 -36.28 6.80
C THR A 26 29.55 -36.23 8.03
N GLY A 27 29.07 -37.39 8.42
CA GLY A 27 28.36 -37.58 9.67
C GLY A 27 29.29 -37.35 10.88
N THR A 28 28.82 -36.62 11.86
CA THR A 28 29.44 -36.54 13.19
C THR A 28 28.45 -37.05 14.23
N THR A 29 28.95 -38.05 14.93
CA THR A 29 28.39 -38.85 16.00
C THR A 29 27.77 -38.00 17.12
N ALA A 30 26.62 -38.46 17.61
CA ALA A 30 25.96 -38.01 18.83
C ALA A 30 26.84 -38.26 20.07
N GLY A 31 27.11 -37.20 20.82
CA GLY A 31 27.59 -37.23 22.17
C GLY A 31 26.48 -36.75 23.10
N THR A 32 25.91 -37.68 23.85
CA THR A 32 25.00 -37.40 24.98
C THR A 32 25.82 -36.85 26.16
N THR A 33 25.52 -35.60 26.54
CA THR A 33 25.86 -35.09 27.86
C THR A 33 24.63 -34.48 28.47
N GLU A 34 24.25 -35.03 29.61
CA GLU A 34 23.21 -34.49 30.49
C GLU A 34 23.48 -33.03 30.88
N PRO A 35 22.47 -32.17 31.01
CA PRO A 35 22.64 -30.82 31.52
C PRO A 35 22.66 -30.85 33.04
N ASP A 36 23.72 -30.30 33.64
CA ASP A 36 23.83 -29.99 35.08
C ASP A 36 22.75 -28.98 35.46
N GLU A 37 22.07 -29.29 36.58
CA GLU A 37 21.15 -28.40 37.27
C GLU A 37 21.86 -27.12 37.73
N PRO A 38 21.28 -25.91 37.51
CA PRO A 38 21.78 -24.71 38.16
C PRO A 38 21.24 -24.65 39.62
N THR A 39 22.18 -24.68 40.50
CA THR A 39 21.98 -24.48 41.95
C THR A 39 21.30 -23.13 42.21
N THR A 40 20.05 -23.17 42.69
CA THR A 40 19.32 -22.03 43.20
C THR A 40 19.95 -21.54 44.52
N VAL A 41 20.60 -20.39 44.47
CA VAL A 41 20.94 -19.62 45.65
C VAL A 41 19.74 -18.69 45.97
N ALA A 42 19.04 -18.99 47.02
CA ALA A 42 17.97 -18.14 47.53
C ALA A 42 18.54 -16.82 48.08
N PRO A 43 18.01 -15.65 47.70
CA PRO A 43 18.32 -14.43 48.44
C PRO A 43 17.46 -14.40 49.72
N THR A 44 18.15 -14.14 50.80
CA THR A 44 17.62 -13.98 52.15
C THR A 44 16.61 -12.84 52.21
N SER A 45 15.38 -13.17 52.59
CA SER A 45 14.31 -12.24 52.94
C SER A 45 14.72 -11.43 54.16
N THR A 46 14.87 -10.12 54.01
CA THR A 46 14.74 -9.16 55.09
C THR A 46 13.45 -8.37 54.86
N GLY A 47 12.66 -8.35 55.88
CA GLY A 47 11.33 -7.95 56.17
C GLY A 47 10.64 -6.78 55.47
N PRO A 48 9.33 -6.63 55.72
CA PRO A 48 8.45 -5.78 54.89
C PRO A 48 8.63 -4.31 55.30
N ASP A 49 9.11 -3.52 54.32
CA ASP A 49 8.91 -2.09 54.38
C ASP A 49 7.63 -1.77 53.59
N THR A 50 6.56 -1.51 54.33
CA THR A 50 5.31 -0.97 53.78
C THR A 50 5.53 0.51 53.49
N GLY A 51 6.18 0.80 52.41
CA GLY A 51 6.23 2.13 51.85
C GLY A 51 5.36 2.14 50.59
N THR A 52 4.15 2.67 50.72
CA THR A 52 3.34 3.14 49.60
C THR A 52 4.08 4.32 48.99
N THR A 53 4.94 4.09 48.03
CA THR A 53 5.45 5.17 47.17
C THR A 53 4.42 5.41 46.09
N THR A 54 3.53 6.40 46.35
CA THR A 54 3.00 7.21 45.27
C THR A 54 4.22 7.90 44.66
N GLU A 55 4.64 7.48 43.45
CA GLU A 55 5.64 8.19 42.65
C GLU A 55 5.02 9.45 42.03
N ASP A 56 4.48 10.33 42.89
CA ASP A 56 4.24 11.73 42.59
C ASP A 56 5.28 12.57 43.32
N GLY A 57 6.54 12.39 42.99
CA GLY A 57 7.54 13.41 43.27
C GLY A 57 7.19 14.66 42.45
N PRO A 58 7.39 15.89 42.99
CA PRO A 58 7.20 17.10 42.16
C PRO A 58 8.06 16.97 40.95
N LEU A 59 7.45 17.06 39.76
CA LEU A 59 8.16 17.06 38.47
C LEU A 59 9.23 18.16 38.54
N VAL A 60 10.49 17.74 38.43
CA VAL A 60 11.62 18.67 38.48
C VAL A 60 11.68 19.35 37.11
N CYS A 61 11.52 20.66 37.05
CA CYS A 61 11.41 21.44 35.82
C CYS A 61 12.71 21.54 35.00
N ASP A 62 13.74 20.82 35.35
CA ASP A 62 15.04 20.83 34.65
C ASP A 62 15.24 19.65 33.71
N GLU A 63 14.24 18.78 33.53
CA GLU A 63 14.35 17.58 32.72
C GLU A 63 13.25 17.54 31.65
N PHE A 64 13.65 17.33 30.37
CA PHE A 64 12.72 17.05 29.30
C PHE A 64 12.20 15.63 29.47
N VAL A 65 10.89 15.46 29.34
CA VAL A 65 10.23 14.16 29.48
C VAL A 65 9.77 13.74 28.10
N PRO A 66 10.21 12.55 27.61
CA PRO A 66 9.67 11.99 26.39
C PRO A 66 8.16 11.77 26.52
N MET A 67 7.42 12.11 25.49
CA MET A 67 5.97 11.90 25.42
C MET A 67 5.67 10.59 24.72
N GLU A 68 4.74 9.82 25.26
CA GLU A 68 4.15 8.72 24.52
C GLU A 68 3.28 9.28 23.38
N ILE A 69 3.48 8.77 22.18
CA ILE A 69 2.78 9.23 20.96
C ILE A 69 2.09 8.06 20.28
N GLU A 70 0.96 8.35 19.64
CA GLU A 70 0.20 7.42 18.82
C GLU A 70 0.05 8.01 17.41
N PRO A 71 0.92 7.63 16.46
CA PRO A 71 0.77 8.05 15.07
C PRO A 71 -0.55 7.59 14.49
N VAL A 72 -1.19 8.44 13.71
CA VAL A 72 -2.40 8.10 12.93
C VAL A 72 -1.98 7.30 11.71
N ILE A 73 -2.13 5.96 11.78
CA ILE A 73 -1.70 5.04 10.73
C ILE A 73 -2.90 4.66 9.85
N PRO A 74 -2.98 5.15 8.60
CA PRO A 74 -4.10 4.86 7.72
C PRO A 74 -4.19 3.38 7.33
N ARG A 75 -5.40 2.95 7.01
CA ARG A 75 -5.75 1.61 6.52
C ARG A 75 -5.97 1.69 5.02
N VAL A 76 -5.14 1.03 4.24
CA VAL A 76 -5.20 1.06 2.78
C VAL A 76 -5.39 -0.33 2.21
N VAL A 77 -6.45 -0.56 1.43
CA VAL A 77 -6.59 -1.79 0.64
C VAL A 77 -6.22 -1.54 -0.80
N LEU A 78 -5.20 -2.25 -1.27
CA LEU A 78 -4.83 -2.31 -2.67
C LEU A 78 -5.76 -3.32 -3.39
N VAL A 79 -6.52 -2.88 -4.37
CA VAL A 79 -7.40 -3.72 -5.20
C VAL A 79 -6.74 -3.83 -6.58
N LEU A 80 -6.08 -4.96 -6.81
CA LEU A 80 -5.12 -5.13 -7.90
C LEU A 80 -5.70 -6.02 -9.00
N ASP A 81 -5.63 -5.51 -10.23
CA ASP A 81 -6.01 -6.25 -11.44
C ASP A 81 -4.95 -7.27 -11.83
N LYS A 82 -5.35 -8.54 -11.92
CA LYS A 82 -4.56 -9.61 -12.54
C LYS A 82 -5.32 -10.29 -13.69
N SER A 83 -6.19 -9.56 -14.37
CA SER A 83 -6.86 -10.04 -15.59
C SER A 83 -5.87 -10.44 -16.67
N GLY A 84 -6.35 -11.15 -17.67
CA GLY A 84 -5.50 -11.65 -18.75
C GLY A 84 -4.86 -10.53 -19.59
N SER A 85 -5.47 -9.35 -19.65
CA SER A 85 -4.94 -8.17 -20.35
C SER A 85 -3.61 -7.70 -19.78
N MET A 86 -3.37 -7.89 -18.49
CA MET A 86 -2.13 -7.49 -17.82
C MET A 86 -0.85 -8.21 -18.31
N ILE A 87 -1.00 -9.34 -19.06
CA ILE A 87 0.12 -10.11 -19.63
C ILE A 87 -0.12 -10.54 -21.09
N SER A 88 -1.20 -10.09 -21.72
CA SER A 88 -1.51 -10.49 -23.10
C SER A 88 -0.40 -10.08 -24.07
N GLU A 89 -0.02 -10.96 -25.02
CA GLU A 89 0.96 -10.64 -26.07
C GLU A 89 0.49 -9.49 -26.97
N GLU A 90 -0.81 -9.24 -27.05
CA GLU A 90 -1.40 -8.20 -27.91
C GLU A 90 -1.56 -6.85 -27.19
N SER A 91 -1.79 -6.85 -25.87
CA SER A 91 -2.14 -5.63 -25.11
C SER A 91 -1.51 -5.55 -23.72
N GLY A 92 -0.92 -6.60 -23.21
CA GLY A 92 -0.38 -6.64 -21.84
C GLY A 92 1.10 -6.28 -21.74
N PHE A 93 1.79 -6.10 -22.87
CA PHE A 93 3.14 -5.58 -22.94
C PHE A 93 3.09 -4.11 -23.30
N TRP A 94 3.92 -3.32 -22.64
CA TRP A 94 3.99 -1.88 -22.87
C TRP A 94 5.43 -1.38 -22.77
N ASP A 95 5.69 -0.22 -23.37
CA ASP A 95 6.94 0.52 -23.20
C ASP A 95 6.93 1.15 -21.80
N HIS A 96 7.57 0.47 -20.84
CA HIS A 96 7.54 0.80 -19.43
C HIS A 96 8.46 1.97 -19.02
N ASP A 97 9.43 2.32 -19.86
CA ASP A 97 10.47 3.31 -19.56
C ASP A 97 10.64 4.39 -20.64
N ALA A 98 9.86 4.31 -21.73
CA ALA A 98 9.92 5.20 -22.88
C ALA A 98 11.29 5.17 -23.60
N ASP A 99 12.09 4.10 -23.46
CA ASP A 99 13.32 3.86 -24.22
C ASP A 99 13.08 2.79 -25.30
N PRO A 100 13.03 3.14 -26.58
CA PRO A 100 12.77 2.19 -27.66
C PRO A 100 13.86 1.11 -27.84
N ASN A 101 14.93 1.14 -27.05
CA ASN A 101 16.00 0.13 -27.08
C ASN A 101 15.85 -0.91 -25.98
N THR A 102 15.00 -0.71 -25.01
CA THR A 102 14.67 -1.70 -23.98
C THR A 102 13.48 -2.56 -24.43
N PRO A 103 13.45 -3.84 -24.09
CA PRO A 103 12.29 -4.68 -24.39
C PRO A 103 11.07 -4.23 -23.59
N ASP A 104 9.90 -4.25 -24.21
CA ASP A 104 8.63 -4.12 -23.51
C ASP A 104 8.51 -5.17 -22.43
N ILE A 105 7.93 -4.81 -21.29
CA ILE A 105 7.59 -5.75 -20.21
C ILE A 105 6.08 -5.80 -20.02
N THR A 106 5.60 -6.76 -19.22
CA THR A 106 4.17 -6.84 -18.97
C THR A 106 3.71 -5.74 -18.00
N ARG A 107 2.47 -5.29 -18.15
CA ARG A 107 1.82 -4.37 -17.19
C ARG A 107 1.83 -4.96 -15.78
N TRP A 108 1.65 -6.29 -15.66
CA TRP A 108 1.76 -7.00 -14.40
C TRP A 108 3.13 -6.87 -13.75
N MET A 109 4.21 -7.06 -14.53
CA MET A 109 5.58 -6.91 -14.02
C MET A 109 5.83 -5.49 -13.49
N SER A 110 5.36 -4.48 -14.20
CA SER A 110 5.45 -3.08 -13.78
C SER A 110 4.66 -2.82 -12.50
N LEU A 111 3.41 -3.31 -12.42
CA LEU A 111 2.58 -3.18 -11.23
C LEU A 111 3.24 -3.83 -10.01
N HIS A 112 3.72 -5.06 -10.15
CA HIS A 112 4.40 -5.78 -9.07
C HIS A 112 5.63 -5.02 -8.56
N SER A 113 6.48 -4.53 -9.47
CA SER A 113 7.68 -3.76 -9.15
C SER A 113 7.36 -2.45 -8.41
N VAL A 114 6.32 -1.74 -8.85
CA VAL A 114 5.90 -0.50 -8.21
C VAL A 114 5.31 -0.75 -6.83
N VAL A 115 4.49 -1.78 -6.66
CA VAL A 115 3.94 -2.18 -5.35
C VAL A 115 5.05 -2.57 -4.38
N GLU A 116 6.08 -3.31 -4.84
CA GLU A 116 7.27 -3.64 -4.04
C GLU A 116 7.99 -2.37 -3.55
N SER A 117 8.18 -1.39 -4.44
CA SER A 117 8.81 -0.11 -4.10
C SER A 117 8.01 0.69 -3.05
N ILE A 118 6.69 0.69 -3.14
CA ILE A 118 5.82 1.37 -2.17
C ILE A 118 5.97 0.76 -0.77
N PHE A 119 5.97 -0.56 -0.66
CA PHE A 119 6.14 -1.21 0.63
C PHE A 119 7.52 -0.93 1.24
N ALA A 120 8.58 -0.89 0.41
CA ALA A 120 9.92 -0.57 0.89
C ALA A 120 10.00 0.80 1.60
N GLY A 121 9.16 1.76 1.21
CA GLY A 121 9.16 3.10 1.79
C GLY A 121 8.08 3.33 2.86
N LEU A 122 6.91 2.70 2.76
CA LEU A 122 5.71 3.14 3.47
C LEU A 122 5.06 2.08 4.38
N ASP A 123 5.59 0.85 4.42
CA ASP A 123 5.01 -0.25 5.22
C ASP A 123 5.06 0.00 6.74
N ASN A 124 5.81 1.02 7.17
CA ASN A 124 5.87 1.45 8.57
C ASN A 124 4.83 2.52 8.94
N VAL A 125 4.31 3.26 7.95
CA VAL A 125 3.41 4.41 8.15
C VAL A 125 2.02 4.20 7.56
N ILE A 126 1.81 3.07 6.86
CA ILE A 126 0.52 2.65 6.32
C ILE A 126 0.31 1.18 6.64
N ASN A 127 -0.87 0.81 7.16
CA ASN A 127 -1.27 -0.57 7.25
C ASN A 127 -1.95 -0.99 5.95
N PHE A 128 -1.26 -1.79 5.15
CA PHE A 128 -1.78 -2.29 3.89
C PHE A 128 -2.57 -3.58 4.04
N GLY A 129 -3.56 -3.76 3.18
CA GLY A 129 -4.18 -5.02 2.81
C GLY A 129 -4.23 -5.14 1.30
N ALA A 130 -4.48 -6.32 0.77
CA ALA A 130 -4.56 -6.54 -0.67
C ALA A 130 -5.74 -7.43 -1.05
N VAL A 131 -6.45 -7.02 -2.10
CA VAL A 131 -7.46 -7.81 -2.80
C VAL A 131 -7.01 -8.00 -4.24
N LEU A 132 -7.09 -9.21 -4.74
CA LEU A 132 -6.73 -9.52 -6.11
C LEU A 132 -7.99 -9.87 -6.91
N PHE A 133 -8.17 -9.24 -8.06
CA PHE A 133 -9.24 -9.60 -8.99
C PHE A 133 -8.70 -9.82 -10.40
N PRO A 134 -9.18 -10.84 -11.10
CA PRO A 134 -9.88 -11.99 -10.53
C PRO A 134 -9.01 -12.77 -9.54
N SER A 135 -9.58 -13.72 -8.80
CA SER A 135 -8.83 -14.52 -7.82
C SER A 135 -7.73 -15.38 -8.47
N LEU A 136 -6.83 -15.95 -7.66
CA LEU A 136 -5.76 -16.83 -8.13
C LEU A 136 -6.30 -18.09 -8.85
N THR A 137 -7.54 -18.47 -8.58
CA THR A 137 -8.19 -19.64 -9.19
C THR A 137 -8.86 -19.36 -10.54
N ALA A 138 -8.90 -18.10 -10.97
CA ALA A 138 -9.48 -17.70 -12.25
C ALA A 138 -8.72 -18.33 -13.42
N THR A 139 -9.47 -18.67 -14.46
CA THR A 139 -8.93 -19.32 -15.68
C THR A 139 -9.08 -18.41 -16.90
N GLY A 140 -8.30 -18.65 -17.94
CA GLY A 140 -8.43 -17.96 -19.23
C GLY A 140 -9.62 -18.45 -20.09
N SER A 141 -10.55 -19.22 -19.51
CA SER A 141 -11.74 -19.69 -20.25
C SER A 141 -12.73 -18.54 -20.44
N TYR A 142 -13.36 -18.48 -21.62
CA TYR A 142 -14.42 -17.50 -21.89
C TYR A 142 -15.73 -17.95 -21.24
N GLY A 143 -15.83 -17.77 -19.93
CA GLY A 143 -16.97 -18.22 -19.11
C GLY A 143 -16.82 -17.86 -17.63
N PRO A 144 -17.78 -18.24 -16.77
CA PRO A 144 -17.81 -17.84 -15.36
C PRO A 144 -16.53 -18.18 -14.56
N ALA A 145 -15.76 -19.19 -14.99
CA ALA A 145 -14.50 -19.55 -14.35
C ALA A 145 -13.37 -18.49 -14.54
N ALA A 146 -13.59 -17.50 -15.38
CA ALA A 146 -12.67 -16.35 -15.54
C ALA A 146 -12.96 -15.22 -14.53
N CYS A 147 -14.08 -15.27 -13.82
CA CYS A 147 -14.59 -14.15 -13.02
C CYS A 147 -14.63 -14.36 -11.49
N PRO A 148 -14.09 -15.45 -10.89
CA PRO A 148 -14.16 -15.59 -9.45
C PRO A 148 -13.34 -14.50 -8.76
N VAL A 149 -13.85 -13.99 -7.64
CA VAL A 149 -13.12 -13.19 -6.66
C VAL A 149 -13.24 -13.91 -5.33
N ASP A 150 -12.15 -14.02 -4.58
CA ASP A 150 -12.19 -14.63 -3.26
C ASP A 150 -12.99 -13.73 -2.30
N PRO A 151 -13.82 -14.31 -1.40
CA PRO A 151 -14.65 -13.52 -0.49
C PRO A 151 -13.85 -12.80 0.59
N ASP A 152 -12.64 -13.25 0.84
CA ASP A 152 -11.71 -12.67 1.80
C ASP A 152 -10.56 -11.97 1.05
N PRO A 153 -9.93 -10.93 1.62
CA PRO A 153 -8.75 -10.31 1.00
C PRO A 153 -7.62 -11.33 0.83
N LEU A 154 -6.78 -11.13 -0.20
CA LEU A 154 -5.57 -11.92 -0.42
C LEU A 154 -4.64 -11.86 0.81
N VAL A 155 -4.50 -10.67 1.37
CA VAL A 155 -3.85 -10.41 2.66
C VAL A 155 -4.69 -9.38 3.41
N PRO A 156 -5.17 -9.69 4.62
CA PRO A 156 -5.90 -8.73 5.46
C PRO A 156 -5.04 -7.50 5.81
N ILE A 157 -5.71 -6.39 6.13
CA ILE A 157 -5.03 -5.18 6.60
C ILE A 157 -4.26 -5.46 7.89
N GLY A 158 -2.99 -5.07 7.90
CA GLY A 158 -2.14 -5.25 9.07
C GLY A 158 -0.87 -4.41 9.03
N PRO A 159 -0.19 -4.28 10.16
CA PRO A 159 1.10 -3.59 10.22
C PRO A 159 2.16 -4.41 9.47
N GLN A 160 3.02 -3.72 8.72
CA GLN A 160 4.15 -4.32 8.02
C GLN A 160 3.74 -5.52 7.14
N SER A 161 2.60 -5.41 6.47
CA SER A 161 2.02 -6.49 5.65
C SER A 161 2.63 -6.61 4.26
N GLY A 162 3.46 -5.65 3.83
CA GLY A 162 4.00 -5.57 2.48
C GLY A 162 4.73 -6.84 2.03
N ALA A 163 5.58 -7.42 2.91
CA ALA A 163 6.26 -8.67 2.59
C ALA A 163 5.30 -9.86 2.41
N ALA A 164 4.22 -9.91 3.20
CA ALA A 164 3.19 -10.94 3.07
C ALA A 164 2.38 -10.77 1.77
N ILE A 165 2.07 -9.51 1.40
CA ILE A 165 1.38 -9.21 0.14
C ILE A 165 2.25 -9.64 -1.05
N LEU A 166 3.51 -9.23 -1.11
CA LEU A 166 4.42 -9.63 -2.20
C LEU A 166 4.58 -11.15 -2.32
N ALA A 167 4.64 -11.85 -1.19
CA ALA A 167 4.72 -13.32 -1.18
C ALA A 167 3.43 -14.00 -1.65
N ALA A 168 2.28 -13.35 -1.52
CA ALA A 168 0.98 -13.87 -1.94
C ALA A 168 0.64 -13.53 -3.40
N LEU A 169 1.22 -12.46 -3.96
CA LEU A 169 1.03 -12.11 -5.36
C LEU A 169 1.69 -13.13 -6.30
N PRO A 170 1.13 -13.37 -7.51
CA PRO A 170 1.86 -14.08 -8.56
C PRO A 170 3.22 -13.42 -8.84
N PRO A 171 4.27 -14.20 -9.15
CA PRO A 171 5.58 -13.66 -9.47
C PRO A 171 5.53 -12.56 -10.56
N ALA A 172 6.41 -11.56 -10.46
CA ALA A 172 6.44 -10.43 -11.39
C ALA A 172 6.60 -10.85 -12.86
N ASP A 173 7.40 -11.89 -13.11
CA ASP A 173 7.70 -12.43 -14.45
C ASP A 173 6.70 -13.50 -14.92
N THR A 174 5.60 -13.68 -14.21
CA THR A 174 4.61 -14.71 -14.58
C THR A 174 3.93 -14.39 -15.90
N MET A 175 3.71 -15.45 -16.70
CA MET A 175 2.94 -15.42 -17.95
C MET A 175 1.69 -16.29 -17.86
N THR A 176 1.21 -16.55 -16.63
CA THR A 176 0.10 -17.47 -16.40
C THR A 176 -1.12 -16.89 -15.70
N ILE A 177 -1.08 -15.59 -15.34
CA ILE A 177 -2.29 -14.93 -14.84
C ILE A 177 -3.35 -14.87 -15.94
N ALA A 178 -4.60 -14.94 -15.56
CA ALA A 178 -5.71 -15.01 -16.49
C ALA A 178 -7.03 -14.62 -15.83
N GLY A 179 -8.02 -14.38 -16.64
CA GLY A 179 -9.40 -14.11 -16.24
C GLY A 179 -9.93 -12.80 -16.79
N GLY A 180 -11.16 -12.48 -16.45
CA GLY A 180 -11.81 -11.21 -16.74
C GLY A 180 -11.50 -10.14 -15.70
N THR A 181 -12.28 -9.05 -15.69
CA THR A 181 -12.06 -7.86 -14.85
C THR A 181 -13.24 -7.65 -13.87
N PRO A 182 -13.45 -8.54 -12.86
CA PRO A 182 -14.52 -8.42 -11.86
C PRO A 182 -14.21 -7.37 -10.78
N ALA A 183 -13.89 -6.14 -11.20
CA ALA A 183 -13.46 -5.07 -10.31
C ALA A 183 -14.52 -4.71 -9.26
N ALA A 184 -15.83 -4.77 -9.61
CA ALA A 184 -16.91 -4.51 -8.65
C ALA A 184 -16.86 -5.47 -7.45
N ALA A 185 -16.63 -6.76 -7.71
CA ALA A 185 -16.47 -7.76 -6.65
C ALA A 185 -15.20 -7.52 -5.83
N GLY A 186 -14.09 -7.14 -6.47
CA GLY A 186 -12.85 -6.78 -5.79
C GLY A 186 -13.02 -5.59 -4.84
N ILE A 187 -13.65 -4.49 -5.29
CA ILE A 187 -13.97 -3.33 -4.44
C ILE A 187 -14.91 -3.72 -3.30
N LYS A 188 -15.87 -4.62 -3.55
CA LYS A 188 -16.75 -5.07 -2.47
C LYS A 188 -15.99 -5.79 -1.36
N VAL A 189 -15.05 -6.66 -1.68
CA VAL A 189 -14.20 -7.33 -0.67
C VAL A 189 -13.40 -6.30 0.12
N ALA A 190 -12.80 -5.31 -0.55
CA ALA A 190 -12.07 -4.24 0.11
C ALA A 190 -12.96 -3.40 1.04
N LEU A 191 -14.18 -3.09 0.60
CA LEU A 191 -15.17 -2.38 1.40
C LEU A 191 -15.57 -3.17 2.65
N ASP A 192 -15.85 -4.47 2.49
CA ASP A 192 -16.24 -5.36 3.60
C ASP A 192 -15.09 -5.49 4.63
N GLU A 193 -13.84 -5.59 4.17
CA GLU A 193 -12.64 -5.59 5.03
C GLU A 193 -12.53 -4.30 5.84
N LEU A 194 -12.56 -3.13 5.18
CA LEU A 194 -12.47 -1.83 5.86
C LEU A 194 -13.63 -1.61 6.84
N ALA A 195 -14.83 -2.03 6.48
CA ALA A 195 -16.01 -1.91 7.35
C ALA A 195 -15.95 -2.84 8.58
N SER A 196 -15.17 -3.91 8.52
CA SER A 196 -14.98 -4.83 9.65
C SER A 196 -14.10 -4.25 10.76
N LEU A 197 -13.23 -3.29 10.44
CA LEU A 197 -12.31 -2.67 11.37
C LEU A 197 -13.06 -1.75 12.33
N GLN A 198 -12.78 -1.89 13.62
CA GLN A 198 -13.44 -1.16 14.72
C GLN A 198 -12.57 -0.01 15.24
N ASP A 199 -11.74 0.57 14.36
CA ASP A 199 -10.91 1.73 14.66
C ASP A 199 -11.39 2.98 13.93
N ASP A 200 -10.98 4.16 14.41
CA ASP A 200 -11.28 5.46 13.83
C ASP A 200 -10.17 5.96 12.88
N GLU A 201 -9.21 5.10 12.55
CA GLU A 201 -8.13 5.46 11.63
C GLU A 201 -8.64 5.70 10.21
N PRO A 202 -8.01 6.60 9.44
CA PRO A 202 -8.40 6.87 8.06
C PRO A 202 -8.33 5.61 7.19
N LYS A 203 -9.34 5.40 6.36
CA LYS A 203 -9.52 4.20 5.55
C LYS A 203 -9.64 4.55 4.07
N PHE A 204 -8.88 3.86 3.21
CA PHE A 204 -8.79 4.15 1.79
C PHE A 204 -8.75 2.88 0.95
N ILE A 205 -9.25 3.00 -0.29
CA ILE A 205 -9.12 1.97 -1.33
C ILE A 205 -8.28 2.54 -2.46
N ILE A 206 -7.36 1.74 -3.01
CA ILE A 206 -6.63 2.07 -4.24
C ILE A 206 -6.92 0.98 -5.26
N LEU A 207 -7.69 1.33 -6.29
CA LEU A 207 -7.97 0.47 -7.43
C LEU A 207 -6.90 0.67 -8.51
N VAL A 208 -6.28 -0.43 -8.95
CA VAL A 208 -5.35 -0.43 -10.09
C VAL A 208 -5.85 -1.41 -11.14
N THR A 209 -6.08 -0.93 -12.37
CA THR A 209 -6.62 -1.73 -13.48
C THR A 209 -6.10 -1.25 -14.83
N ASP A 210 -6.05 -2.13 -15.82
CA ASP A 210 -5.70 -1.80 -17.21
C ASP A 210 -6.92 -1.84 -18.16
N GLY A 211 -8.15 -1.99 -17.62
CA GLY A 211 -9.32 -2.16 -18.45
C GLY A 211 -10.66 -1.79 -17.80
N ALA A 212 -11.70 -1.84 -18.59
CA ALA A 212 -13.06 -1.66 -18.12
C ALA A 212 -13.58 -2.90 -17.39
N ALA A 213 -14.33 -2.68 -16.29
CA ALA A 213 -14.94 -3.77 -15.53
C ALA A 213 -15.93 -4.58 -16.37
N ASN A 214 -15.78 -5.90 -16.30
CA ASN A 214 -16.73 -6.87 -16.84
C ASN A 214 -17.10 -7.88 -15.74
N CYS A 215 -17.58 -9.09 -16.10
CA CYS A 215 -17.93 -10.13 -15.14
C CYS A 215 -19.13 -9.78 -14.23
N LYS A 216 -20.06 -8.97 -14.73
CA LYS A 216 -21.27 -8.58 -13.98
C LYS A 216 -22.01 -9.81 -13.45
N GLU A 217 -22.25 -9.84 -12.15
CA GLU A 217 -22.98 -10.91 -11.47
C GLU A 217 -24.39 -11.10 -12.06
N GLY A 218 -24.78 -12.38 -12.24
CA GLY A 218 -26.08 -12.73 -12.78
C GLY A 218 -26.19 -12.70 -14.31
N THR A 219 -25.10 -12.35 -15.01
CA THR A 219 -25.03 -12.44 -16.47
C THR A 219 -24.41 -13.78 -16.93
N VAL A 220 -24.56 -14.09 -18.21
CA VAL A 220 -23.99 -15.28 -18.85
C VAL A 220 -23.20 -14.89 -20.10
N THR A 221 -22.32 -15.74 -20.55
CA THR A 221 -21.57 -15.53 -21.79
C THR A 221 -22.54 -15.38 -22.99
N PRO A 222 -22.39 -14.37 -23.90
CA PRO A 222 -21.26 -13.43 -23.97
C PRO A 222 -21.38 -12.15 -23.11
N GLU A 223 -22.59 -11.79 -22.60
CA GLU A 223 -22.81 -10.56 -21.83
C GLU A 223 -21.90 -10.44 -20.61
N LEU A 224 -21.47 -11.60 -20.05
CA LEU A 224 -20.54 -11.64 -18.92
C LEU A 224 -19.24 -10.82 -19.18
N PHE A 225 -18.80 -10.73 -20.44
CA PHE A 225 -17.59 -10.00 -20.85
C PHE A 225 -17.92 -8.75 -21.67
N ASN A 226 -18.95 -8.84 -22.51
CA ASN A 226 -19.28 -7.78 -23.46
C ASN A 226 -20.10 -6.64 -22.84
N ALA A 227 -20.57 -6.78 -21.59
CA ALA A 227 -21.27 -5.73 -20.88
C ALA A 227 -20.39 -5.14 -19.77
N TYR A 228 -20.35 -3.82 -19.68
CA TYR A 228 -19.76 -3.14 -18.53
C TYR A 228 -20.47 -3.53 -17.24
N ASP A 229 -19.71 -3.80 -16.19
CA ASP A 229 -20.29 -4.06 -14.86
C ASP A 229 -20.65 -2.75 -14.16
N ASP A 230 -21.89 -2.32 -14.31
CA ASP A 230 -22.45 -1.11 -13.69
C ASP A 230 -22.68 -1.23 -12.16
N ASN A 231 -22.33 -2.37 -11.53
CA ASN A 231 -22.22 -2.46 -10.07
C ASN A 231 -20.95 -1.75 -9.56
N LEU A 232 -19.90 -1.63 -10.38
CA LEU A 232 -18.66 -1.00 -9.95
C LEU A 232 -18.85 0.46 -9.50
N PRO A 233 -19.44 1.36 -10.26
CA PRO A 233 -19.69 2.72 -9.79
C PRO A 233 -20.60 2.78 -8.54
N MET A 234 -21.53 1.84 -8.39
CA MET A 234 -22.38 1.77 -7.20
C MET A 234 -21.60 1.41 -5.93
N VAL A 235 -20.73 0.40 -5.99
CA VAL A 235 -19.95 -0.02 -4.81
C VAL A 235 -18.87 1.01 -4.45
N VAL A 236 -18.26 1.68 -5.43
CA VAL A 236 -17.32 2.78 -5.21
C VAL A 236 -18.04 3.96 -4.52
N ALA A 237 -19.22 4.36 -4.99
CA ALA A 237 -20.01 5.40 -4.34
C ALA A 237 -20.45 5.00 -2.92
N GLN A 238 -20.74 3.71 -2.68
CA GLN A 238 -21.05 3.21 -1.35
C GLN A 238 -19.84 3.32 -0.42
N ALA A 239 -18.64 2.94 -0.87
CA ALA A 239 -17.40 3.07 -0.08
C ALA A 239 -17.16 4.53 0.31
N ALA A 240 -17.26 5.46 -0.64
CA ALA A 240 -17.11 6.89 -0.38
C ALA A 240 -18.15 7.41 0.62
N ALA A 241 -19.42 6.97 0.52
CA ALA A 241 -20.47 7.33 1.46
C ALA A 241 -20.24 6.81 2.89
N MET A 242 -19.46 5.74 3.04
CA MET A 242 -19.02 5.21 4.34
C MET A 242 -17.74 5.88 4.87
N GLY A 243 -17.19 6.86 4.14
CA GLY A 243 -15.95 7.55 4.50
C GLY A 243 -14.68 6.81 4.06
N PHE A 244 -14.78 5.90 3.09
CA PHE A 244 -13.65 5.17 2.51
C PHE A 244 -13.42 5.63 1.06
N PRO A 245 -12.68 6.73 0.83
CA PRO A 245 -12.38 7.22 -0.51
C PRO A 245 -11.66 6.17 -1.36
N THR A 246 -11.97 6.14 -2.66
CA THR A 246 -11.37 5.22 -3.61
C THR A 246 -10.52 5.99 -4.63
N TYR A 247 -9.22 5.83 -4.58
CA TYR A 247 -8.29 6.28 -5.62
C TYR A 247 -8.30 5.31 -6.79
N VAL A 248 -8.24 5.84 -8.01
CA VAL A 248 -8.29 5.06 -9.24
C VAL A 248 -7.04 5.29 -10.06
N ILE A 249 -6.33 4.21 -10.37
CA ILE A 249 -5.16 4.19 -11.27
C ILE A 249 -5.51 3.33 -12.48
N GLY A 250 -5.43 3.93 -13.66
CA GLY A 250 -5.51 3.23 -14.94
C GLY A 250 -4.11 3.01 -15.50
N ILE A 251 -3.84 1.84 -16.05
CA ILE A 251 -2.57 1.52 -16.71
C ILE A 251 -2.80 1.57 -18.21
N ASP A 252 -2.19 2.55 -18.89
CA ASP A 252 -2.20 2.72 -20.33
C ASP A 252 -3.64 2.78 -20.91
N ILE A 253 -4.44 3.68 -20.33
CA ILE A 253 -5.85 3.84 -20.73
C ILE A 253 -5.97 4.89 -21.82
N GLU A 254 -6.47 4.48 -22.97
CA GLU A 254 -6.80 5.36 -24.09
C GLU A 254 -8.23 5.89 -24.00
N ASP A 255 -8.45 7.15 -24.41
CA ASP A 255 -9.78 7.76 -24.53
C ASP A 255 -10.46 7.34 -25.85
N VAL A 256 -10.84 6.06 -25.90
CA VAL A 256 -11.50 5.45 -27.07
C VAL A 256 -12.61 4.49 -26.67
N PHE A 257 -13.61 4.33 -27.53
CA PHE A 257 -14.64 3.31 -27.34
C PHE A 257 -14.11 1.93 -27.75
N SER A 258 -14.33 0.92 -26.91
CA SER A 258 -14.06 -0.46 -27.27
C SER A 258 -14.92 -0.92 -28.46
N PRO A 259 -14.40 -1.74 -29.38
CA PRO A 259 -15.17 -2.23 -30.51
C PRO A 259 -16.25 -3.24 -30.05
N THR A 260 -17.27 -3.41 -30.88
CA THR A 260 -18.29 -4.46 -30.69
C THR A 260 -17.78 -5.77 -31.27
N VAL A 261 -16.91 -6.43 -30.52
CA VAL A 261 -16.28 -7.72 -30.89
C VAL A 261 -16.08 -8.59 -29.66
N VAL A 262 -15.95 -9.89 -29.85
CA VAL A 262 -15.66 -10.83 -28.77
C VAL A 262 -14.14 -10.78 -28.48
N ASP A 263 -13.72 -9.85 -27.66
CA ASP A 263 -12.31 -9.63 -27.26
C ASP A 263 -12.08 -9.64 -25.73
N GLY A 264 -13.16 -9.86 -24.96
CA GLY A 264 -13.07 -9.85 -23.50
C GLY A 264 -13.32 -8.49 -22.84
N ASN A 265 -13.42 -7.41 -23.65
CA ASN A 265 -13.72 -6.07 -23.16
C ASN A 265 -15.22 -5.75 -23.35
N PRO A 266 -15.82 -4.91 -22.50
CA PRO A 266 -17.19 -4.45 -22.68
C PRO A 266 -17.36 -3.66 -23.98
N ASP A 267 -18.36 -4.06 -24.79
CA ASP A 267 -18.68 -3.44 -26.07
C ASP A 267 -19.11 -1.97 -25.90
N ASN A 268 -18.68 -1.10 -26.81
CA ASN A 268 -19.05 0.32 -26.85
C ASN A 268 -18.81 1.06 -25.50
N THR A 269 -17.84 0.62 -24.73
CA THR A 269 -17.47 1.24 -23.47
C THR A 269 -16.19 2.04 -23.65
N ASN A 270 -16.21 3.30 -23.19
CA ASN A 270 -14.99 4.11 -23.07
C ASN A 270 -14.42 3.93 -21.67
N THR A 271 -13.32 3.18 -21.55
CA THR A 271 -12.67 2.92 -20.25
C THR A 271 -12.22 4.20 -19.58
N TYR A 272 -11.66 5.16 -20.34
CA TYR A 272 -11.21 6.44 -19.82
C TYR A 272 -12.36 7.23 -19.15
N GLU A 273 -13.52 7.32 -19.81
CA GLU A 273 -14.71 7.95 -19.23
C GLU A 273 -15.19 7.21 -17.97
N LYS A 274 -15.13 5.87 -17.98
CA LYS A 274 -15.53 5.06 -16.83
C LYS A 274 -14.61 5.24 -15.62
N LEU A 275 -13.29 5.31 -15.80
CA LEU A 275 -12.37 5.55 -14.70
C LEU A 275 -12.45 6.98 -14.17
N ASN A 276 -12.74 7.97 -15.02
CA ASN A 276 -13.08 9.33 -14.58
C ASN A 276 -14.31 9.34 -13.67
N GLU A 277 -15.40 8.67 -14.09
CA GLU A 277 -16.63 8.52 -13.29
C GLU A 277 -16.31 7.87 -11.92
N LEU A 278 -15.49 6.83 -11.88
CA LEU A 278 -15.11 6.16 -10.63
C LEU A 278 -14.31 7.07 -9.69
N ALA A 279 -13.38 7.85 -10.21
CA ALA A 279 -12.61 8.80 -9.40
C ALA A 279 -13.49 9.89 -8.78
N GLU A 280 -14.49 10.37 -9.54
CA GLU A 280 -15.48 11.32 -9.03
C GLU A 280 -16.36 10.72 -7.94
N LEU A 281 -16.91 9.52 -8.18
CA LEU A 281 -17.74 8.80 -7.20
C LEU A 281 -16.96 8.35 -5.97
N GLY A 282 -15.68 8.03 -6.16
CA GLY A 282 -14.75 7.64 -5.08
C GLY A 282 -14.29 8.81 -4.20
N GLY A 283 -14.61 10.05 -4.59
CA GLY A 283 -14.25 11.25 -3.83
C GLY A 283 -12.78 11.65 -3.96
N THR A 284 -12.07 11.17 -4.98
CA THR A 284 -10.61 11.36 -5.17
C THR A 284 -10.26 11.95 -6.54
N ALA A 285 -11.24 12.58 -7.21
CA ALA A 285 -11.08 13.14 -8.53
C ALA A 285 -9.96 14.20 -8.56
N ARG A 286 -8.99 14.02 -9.47
CA ARG A 286 -7.94 15.00 -9.73
C ARG A 286 -8.51 16.26 -10.39
N PRO A 287 -7.88 17.42 -10.24
CA PRO A 287 -8.26 18.63 -11.00
C PRO A 287 -7.97 18.43 -12.49
N GLY A 288 -8.76 19.09 -13.37
CA GLY A 288 -8.62 18.99 -14.81
C GLY A 288 -9.64 18.03 -15.44
N ASP A 289 -9.42 17.63 -16.69
CA ASP A 289 -10.33 16.76 -17.44
C ASP A 289 -10.12 15.27 -17.11
N GLU A 290 -8.87 14.88 -16.86
CA GLU A 290 -8.52 13.54 -16.38
C GLU A 290 -8.61 13.47 -14.85
N LYS A 291 -9.58 12.68 -14.36
CA LYS A 291 -9.96 12.62 -12.94
C LYS A 291 -9.25 11.50 -12.18
N PHE A 292 -8.89 10.41 -12.86
CA PHE A 292 -8.12 9.30 -12.33
C PHE A 292 -6.62 9.50 -12.60
N TYR A 293 -5.77 8.64 -12.07
CA TYR A 293 -4.35 8.61 -12.40
C TYR A 293 -4.15 7.68 -13.59
N ASN A 294 -3.85 8.23 -14.77
CA ASN A 294 -3.55 7.46 -15.96
C ASN A 294 -2.03 7.31 -16.11
N ALA A 295 -1.53 6.10 -15.95
CA ALA A 295 -0.11 5.80 -16.01
C ALA A 295 0.24 5.20 -17.38
N LEU A 296 0.97 5.95 -18.21
CA LEU A 296 1.37 5.52 -19.54
C LEU A 296 2.72 4.77 -19.56
N ASN A 297 3.40 4.70 -18.42
CA ASN A 297 4.65 3.95 -18.21
C ASN A 297 4.85 3.67 -16.71
N GLN A 298 5.85 2.85 -16.35
CA GLN A 298 6.11 2.47 -14.96
C GLN A 298 6.50 3.66 -14.07
N THR A 299 7.19 4.67 -14.62
CA THR A 299 7.55 5.88 -13.86
C THR A 299 6.30 6.66 -13.45
N GLU A 300 5.32 6.78 -14.36
CA GLU A 300 4.04 7.43 -14.06
C GLU A 300 3.20 6.61 -13.09
N LEU A 301 3.22 5.26 -13.19
CA LEU A 301 2.57 4.37 -12.24
C LEU A 301 3.16 4.54 -10.82
N GLN A 302 4.49 4.59 -10.71
CA GLN A 302 5.19 4.88 -9.46
C GLN A 302 4.81 6.26 -8.92
N ALA A 303 4.80 7.28 -9.78
CA ALA A 303 4.43 8.64 -9.38
C ALA A 303 2.97 8.74 -8.92
N ALA A 304 2.05 8.03 -9.58
CA ALA A 304 0.64 7.97 -9.18
C ALA A 304 0.49 7.35 -7.78
N LEU A 305 1.08 6.19 -7.53
CA LEU A 305 1.04 5.54 -6.23
C LEU A 305 1.73 6.37 -5.15
N ASN A 306 2.90 6.95 -5.42
CA ASN A 306 3.56 7.87 -4.49
C ASN A 306 2.67 9.08 -4.16
N SER A 307 2.06 9.69 -5.16
CA SER A 307 1.16 10.84 -4.95
C SER A 307 -0.04 10.49 -4.08
N ILE A 308 -0.63 9.32 -4.28
CA ILE A 308 -1.76 8.84 -3.48
C ILE A 308 -1.31 8.55 -2.05
N THR A 309 -0.22 7.83 -1.87
CA THR A 309 0.27 7.46 -0.54
C THR A 309 0.67 8.69 0.27
N GLN A 310 1.26 9.71 -0.36
CA GLN A 310 1.51 11.00 0.27
C GLN A 310 0.22 11.71 0.74
N GLN A 311 -0.89 11.52 0.06
CA GLN A 311 -2.18 12.10 0.44
C GLN A 311 -2.86 11.33 1.58
N VAL A 312 -2.66 10.02 1.67
CA VAL A 312 -3.30 9.18 2.69
C VAL A 312 -2.53 9.15 4.02
N VAL A 313 -1.20 9.33 4.01
CA VAL A 313 -0.42 9.41 5.26
C VAL A 313 -0.78 10.67 6.02
N SER A 314 -1.24 10.51 7.25
CA SER A 314 -1.57 11.60 8.15
C SER A 314 -0.30 12.16 8.80
N CYS A 315 -0.21 13.49 8.88
CA CYS A 315 0.81 14.18 9.67
C CYS A 315 0.31 14.53 11.08
N GLU A 316 -0.88 14.06 11.45
CA GLU A 316 -1.41 14.20 12.79
C GLU A 316 -0.82 13.12 13.70
N ILE A 317 -0.34 13.55 14.86
CA ILE A 317 0.23 12.69 15.91
C ILE A 317 -0.63 12.88 17.15
N LYS A 318 -1.30 11.83 17.59
CA LYS A 318 -2.03 11.80 18.86
C LYS A 318 -1.01 11.69 19.99
N LEU A 319 -1.20 12.45 21.04
CA LEU A 319 -0.40 12.37 22.25
C LEU A 319 -1.08 11.39 23.21
N GLY A 320 -0.32 10.49 23.81
CA GLY A 320 -0.86 9.47 24.73
C GLY A 320 -1.62 10.09 25.90
N GLU A 321 -1.20 11.31 26.30
CA GLU A 321 -1.91 12.16 27.27
C GLU A 321 -1.89 13.63 26.81
N PRO A 322 -2.95 14.40 27.09
CA PRO A 322 -2.93 15.84 26.82
C PRO A 322 -1.80 16.54 27.58
N VAL A 323 -1.09 17.45 26.90
CA VAL A 323 -0.03 18.23 27.58
C VAL A 323 -0.63 19.06 28.72
N PRO A 324 -0.23 18.82 29.99
CA PRO A 324 -0.80 19.54 31.13
C PRO A 324 -0.62 21.07 30.99
N LYS A 325 -1.55 21.85 31.56
CA LYS A 325 -1.58 23.33 31.37
C LYS A 325 -0.32 24.08 31.79
N MET A 326 0.48 23.50 32.69
CA MET A 326 1.74 24.08 33.17
C MET A 326 2.96 23.58 32.40
N PHE A 327 2.76 22.71 31.43
CA PHE A 327 3.82 22.14 30.60
C PHE A 327 3.66 22.60 29.16
N TYR A 328 4.76 22.54 28.42
CA TYR A 328 4.87 22.93 27.03
C TYR A 328 5.66 21.87 26.28
N ILE A 329 5.34 21.65 25.02
CA ILE A 329 6.24 20.91 24.13
C ILE A 329 7.51 21.74 23.98
N GLN A 330 8.64 21.15 24.33
CA GLN A 330 9.96 21.80 24.29
C GLN A 330 10.74 21.40 23.03
N ARG A 331 10.47 20.19 22.53
CA ARG A 331 11.18 19.68 21.37
C ARG A 331 10.25 18.75 20.58
N VAL A 332 10.22 18.93 19.29
CA VAL A 332 9.66 18.00 18.31
C VAL A 332 10.79 17.66 17.34
N GLU A 333 11.05 16.38 17.18
CA GLU A 333 12.13 15.86 16.38
C GLU A 333 11.55 14.87 15.37
N VAL A 334 11.83 15.08 14.08
CA VAL A 334 11.34 14.25 12.98
C VAL A 334 12.54 13.60 12.28
N GLY A 335 12.51 12.29 12.18
CA GLY A 335 13.64 11.46 11.79
C GLY A 335 14.45 10.96 12.98
N SER A 336 15.40 10.07 12.76
CA SER A 336 16.29 9.58 13.80
C SER A 336 17.59 10.38 13.89
N ASP A 337 18.29 10.31 15.03
CA ASP A 337 19.58 10.98 15.29
C ASP A 337 20.66 10.66 14.23
N ASP A 338 20.53 9.53 13.56
CA ASP A 338 21.49 9.06 12.54
C ASP A 338 21.14 9.56 11.13
N ASP A 339 19.99 10.21 10.94
CA ASP A 339 19.49 10.65 9.64
C ASP A 339 20.05 12.03 9.26
N ALA A 340 20.66 12.13 8.08
CA ALA A 340 21.26 13.36 7.58
C ALA A 340 20.23 14.50 7.32
N GLY A 341 18.94 14.18 7.34
CA GLY A 341 17.82 15.11 7.11
C GLY A 341 16.95 15.38 8.33
N GLN A 342 17.35 14.87 9.52
CA GLN A 342 16.62 15.07 10.77
C GLN A 342 16.25 16.54 10.98
N GLN A 343 15.00 16.78 11.35
CA GLN A 343 14.47 18.11 11.62
C GLN A 343 14.14 18.25 13.10
N VAL A 344 14.66 19.30 13.73
CA VAL A 344 14.48 19.55 15.16
C VAL A 344 13.86 20.94 15.37
N TYR A 345 12.74 20.96 16.08
CA TYR A 345 12.01 22.17 16.45
C TYR A 345 12.07 22.33 17.96
N GLU A 346 12.96 23.21 18.41
CA GLU A 346 13.19 23.47 19.84
C GLU A 346 12.56 24.79 20.27
N GLY A 347 12.11 24.80 21.52
CA GLY A 347 11.57 25.98 22.18
C GLY A 347 10.15 25.77 22.64
N GLN A 348 9.78 26.53 23.64
CA GLN A 348 8.55 26.44 24.39
C GLN A 348 7.34 26.70 23.47
N ASP A 349 6.57 25.66 23.17
CA ASP A 349 5.42 25.69 22.28
C ASP A 349 5.67 26.50 20.99
N THR A 350 6.78 26.23 20.29
CA THR A 350 7.18 26.88 19.04
C THR A 350 6.28 26.46 17.88
N GLN A 351 4.98 26.73 18.03
CA GLN A 351 3.98 26.39 17.03
C GLN A 351 4.10 27.31 15.81
N VAL A 352 3.91 26.73 14.62
CA VAL A 352 3.75 27.51 13.39
C VAL A 352 2.34 28.10 13.32
N ALA A 353 2.20 29.27 12.73
CA ALA A 353 0.90 29.91 12.57
C ALA A 353 0.08 29.28 11.43
N ASN A 354 0.75 28.92 10.34
CA ASN A 354 0.13 28.36 9.15
C ASN A 354 0.90 27.14 8.65
N CYS A 355 0.26 25.98 8.66
CA CYS A 355 0.82 24.71 8.17
C CYS A 355 1.09 24.66 6.67
N ASP A 356 0.44 25.51 5.89
CA ASP A 356 0.60 25.49 4.44
C ASP A 356 1.89 26.17 3.98
N ASP A 357 2.39 27.13 4.80
CA ASP A 357 3.51 28.00 4.42
C ASP A 357 4.77 27.82 5.29
N GLU A 358 4.66 27.11 6.42
CA GLU A 358 5.72 27.03 7.42
C GLU A 358 6.01 25.56 7.79
N ALA A 359 7.29 25.20 7.87
CA ALA A 359 7.69 23.90 8.41
C ALA A 359 7.72 23.94 9.95
N GLY A 360 7.26 22.85 10.58
CA GLY A 360 7.19 22.76 12.04
C GLY A 360 6.01 21.96 12.51
N TRP A 361 5.36 22.45 13.55
CA TRP A 361 4.21 21.76 14.15
C TRP A 361 3.24 22.74 14.81
N LYS A 362 2.00 22.29 15.05
CA LYS A 362 1.02 23.00 15.90
C LYS A 362 0.05 22.02 16.54
N TYR A 363 -0.61 22.44 17.63
CA TYR A 363 -1.72 21.65 18.19
C TYR A 363 -2.92 21.64 17.23
N THR A 364 -3.58 20.49 17.12
CA THR A 364 -4.82 20.33 16.35
C THR A 364 -6.05 20.70 17.17
N THR A 365 -5.96 20.56 18.50
CA THR A 365 -7.08 20.79 19.43
C THR A 365 -6.69 21.78 20.56
N PRO A 366 -7.66 22.50 21.15
CA PRO A 366 -7.44 23.30 22.33
C PRO A 366 -7.07 22.50 23.57
N ASP A 367 -7.40 21.20 23.59
CA ASP A 367 -7.11 20.30 24.72
C ASP A 367 -5.66 19.81 24.70
N ARG A 368 -4.90 20.10 23.62
CA ARG A 368 -3.48 19.80 23.47
C ARG A 368 -3.19 18.29 23.55
N ASP A 369 -4.06 17.47 22.99
CA ASP A 369 -4.01 16.01 22.93
C ASP A 369 -3.52 15.47 21.59
N ALA A 370 -3.30 16.35 20.61
CA ALA A 370 -2.73 16.01 19.31
C ALA A 370 -1.99 17.21 18.71
N ILE A 371 -0.98 16.91 17.90
CA ILE A 371 -0.28 17.89 17.07
C ILE A 371 -0.38 17.49 15.59
N ILE A 372 -0.17 18.45 14.70
CA ILE A 372 0.05 18.19 13.28
C ILE A 372 1.44 18.71 12.89
N LEU A 373 2.20 17.88 12.20
CA LEU A 373 3.43 18.29 11.54
C LEU A 373 3.11 19.06 10.26
N CYS A 374 3.88 20.09 9.96
CA CYS A 374 3.59 21.06 8.90
C CYS A 374 4.77 21.20 7.93
N GLY A 375 4.48 21.46 6.65
CA GLY A 375 5.49 21.69 5.62
C GLY A 375 6.52 20.56 5.54
N ASP A 376 7.80 20.90 5.45
CA ASP A 376 8.89 19.91 5.33
C ASP A 376 8.94 18.90 6.50
N ALA A 377 8.45 19.26 7.70
CA ALA A 377 8.38 18.32 8.83
C ALA A 377 7.38 17.17 8.56
N CYS A 378 6.24 17.52 7.96
CA CYS A 378 5.27 16.54 7.53
C CYS A 378 5.82 15.63 6.42
N GLU A 379 6.44 16.21 5.39
CA GLU A 379 6.99 15.44 4.28
C GLU A 379 8.10 14.49 4.75
N TYR A 380 8.98 14.95 5.62
CA TYR A 380 10.05 14.12 6.17
C TYR A 380 9.52 13.01 7.09
N TYR A 381 8.45 13.29 7.86
CA TYR A 381 7.75 12.26 8.64
C TYR A 381 7.15 11.17 7.75
N LYS A 382 6.54 11.55 6.62
CA LYS A 382 5.99 10.57 5.65
C LYS A 382 7.06 9.65 5.06
N GLU A 383 8.29 10.15 4.94
CA GLU A 383 9.43 9.37 4.45
C GLU A 383 10.02 8.43 5.50
N THR A 384 10.11 8.91 6.75
CA THR A 384 10.85 8.20 7.81
C THR A 384 9.95 7.42 8.77
N GLY A 385 8.72 7.90 8.98
CA GLY A 385 7.79 7.36 9.98
C GLY A 385 8.23 7.60 11.43
N VAL A 386 9.25 8.44 11.66
CA VAL A 386 9.84 8.65 12.98
C VAL A 386 9.58 10.05 13.46
N VAL A 387 9.01 10.17 14.66
CA VAL A 387 8.86 11.44 15.39
C VAL A 387 9.07 11.19 16.88
N GLN A 388 9.71 12.15 17.56
CA GLN A 388 9.88 12.16 19.00
C GLN A 388 9.43 13.52 19.54
N ILE A 389 8.74 13.50 20.68
CA ILE A 389 8.21 14.70 21.32
C ILE A 389 8.66 14.71 22.76
N GLU A 390 9.19 15.83 23.20
CA GLU A 390 9.58 16.06 24.59
C GLU A 390 8.81 17.26 25.13
N TYR A 391 8.31 17.12 26.34
CA TYR A 391 7.67 18.22 27.06
C TYR A 391 8.37 18.52 28.38
N GLY A 392 8.21 19.73 28.85
CA GLY A 392 8.78 20.18 30.11
C GLY A 392 8.01 21.37 30.67
N CYS A 393 8.32 21.75 31.90
CA CYS A 393 7.72 22.92 32.50
C CYS A 393 8.44 24.23 32.11
N PHE A 394 7.75 25.34 32.31
CA PHE A 394 8.30 26.67 32.10
C PHE A 394 9.43 26.96 33.11
N ILE A 395 10.63 27.18 32.60
CA ILE A 395 11.73 27.73 33.37
C ILE A 395 11.70 29.24 33.10
N GLY A 396 11.03 30.00 34.00
CA GLY A 396 10.87 31.44 33.91
C GLY A 396 12.17 32.21 34.14
#